data_5ee1ac3dd3e9b78ded5d18e5680b6263
#
_entry.id   5ee1ac3dd3e9b78ded5d18e5680b6263
#
_cell.length_a   1.000
_cell.length_b   1.000
_cell.length_c   1.000
_cell.angle_alpha   90.00
_cell.angle_beta   90.00
_cell.angle_gamma   90.00
#
_symmetry.space_group_name_H-M   'P 1'
#
loop_
_entity.id
_entity.type
_entity.pdbx_description
1 polymer ?
#
loop_
_entity_poly.entity_id
_entity_poly.type
_entity_poly.pdbx_seq_one_letter_code
_entity_poly.pdbx_strand_id
1 'polypeptide(L)'
;MQVRKALLHDASNIYDLVNSLSHDGTLLKRPFAEVCENIRDFTLAESDGGVFLGCGALHLYGPHLCEVRSIVVKPEAKGQGAGGGILKALIEEAEMHGIQSVCLFTRIPDFFFKYGFRTVEDKAELPDKIFKDCQSCPRLHRCDEVAMVRGRLPRMSILGPRHEAQELVRLSG
;
A
#
# COMPACT_ATOMS: atom_id res chain seq x y z
N MET A 1 -4.03 3.56 22.25
CA MET A 1 -4.21 3.12 20.83
C MET A 1 -3.41 1.85 20.60
N GLN A 2 -4.02 0.83 20.06
CA GLN A 2 -3.44 -0.45 19.74
C GLN A 2 -3.38 -0.65 18.23
N VAL A 3 -2.30 -1.28 17.73
CA VAL A 3 -2.16 -1.68 16.32
C VAL A 3 -2.04 -3.19 16.27
N ARG A 4 -2.83 -3.83 15.39
CA ARG A 4 -2.88 -5.29 15.27
C ARG A 4 -3.19 -5.75 13.84
N LYS A 5 -2.93 -6.99 13.54
CA LYS A 5 -3.39 -7.62 12.29
C LYS A 5 -4.91 -7.73 12.29
N ALA A 6 -5.48 -7.56 11.10
CA ALA A 6 -6.91 -7.71 10.90
C ALA A 6 -7.33 -9.18 10.99
N LEU A 7 -8.55 -9.38 11.48
CA LEU A 7 -9.26 -10.65 11.48
C LEU A 7 -10.49 -10.56 10.56
N LEU A 8 -11.05 -11.69 10.18
CA LEU A 8 -12.15 -11.70 9.20
C LEU A 8 -13.38 -10.89 9.64
N HIS A 9 -13.63 -10.76 10.95
CA HIS A 9 -14.72 -9.92 11.46
C HIS A 9 -14.47 -8.40 11.26
N ASP A 10 -13.23 -7.98 10.98
CA ASP A 10 -12.90 -6.59 10.69
C ASP A 10 -13.19 -6.22 9.22
N ALA A 11 -13.46 -7.20 8.37
CA ALA A 11 -13.56 -7.00 6.91
C ALA A 11 -14.60 -5.94 6.52
N SER A 12 -15.74 -5.87 7.20
CA SER A 12 -16.77 -4.86 6.92
C SER A 12 -16.28 -3.45 7.22
N ASN A 13 -15.63 -3.23 8.37
CA ASN A 13 -15.10 -1.92 8.73
C ASN A 13 -14.01 -1.46 7.76
N ILE A 14 -13.14 -2.38 7.34
CA ILE A 14 -12.08 -2.13 6.35
C ILE A 14 -12.70 -1.77 5.00
N TYR A 15 -13.66 -2.58 4.53
CA TYR A 15 -14.37 -2.37 3.27
C TYR A 15 -15.04 -0.99 3.22
N ASP A 16 -15.80 -0.65 4.25
CA ASP A 16 -16.52 0.60 4.32
C ASP A 16 -15.57 1.80 4.32
N LEU A 17 -14.48 1.75 5.10
CA LEU A 17 -13.53 2.85 5.18
C LEU A 17 -12.73 3.02 3.88
N VAL A 18 -12.21 1.93 3.30
CA VAL A 18 -11.44 1.99 2.04
C VAL A 18 -12.32 2.51 0.90
N ASN A 19 -13.57 2.04 0.80
CA ASN A 19 -14.46 2.46 -0.28
C ASN A 19 -15.10 3.82 -0.06
N SER A 20 -15.20 4.33 1.18
CA SER A 20 -15.64 5.70 1.44
C SER A 20 -14.76 6.74 0.74
N LEU A 21 -13.45 6.47 0.59
CA LEU A 21 -12.49 7.32 -0.10
C LEU A 21 -12.29 6.96 -1.59
N SER A 22 -13.02 5.97 -2.09
CA SER A 22 -12.96 5.63 -3.52
C SER A 22 -13.84 6.53 -4.38
N HIS A 23 -14.85 7.18 -3.80
CA HIS A 23 -15.77 8.08 -4.53
C HIS A 23 -15.09 9.34 -5.06
N ASP A 24 -14.12 9.87 -4.32
CA ASP A 24 -13.30 11.02 -4.75
C ASP A 24 -12.03 10.58 -5.52
N GLY A 25 -11.86 9.28 -5.71
CA GLY A 25 -10.72 8.68 -6.39
C GLY A 25 -9.43 8.68 -5.57
N THR A 26 -9.50 8.93 -4.27
CA THR A 26 -8.32 8.88 -3.36
C THR A 26 -7.77 7.46 -3.25
N LEU A 27 -8.64 6.46 -3.24
CA LEU A 27 -8.26 5.04 -3.25
C LEU A 27 -8.98 4.31 -4.39
N LEU A 28 -8.42 3.20 -4.85
CA LEU A 28 -9.11 2.29 -5.75
C LEU A 28 -10.18 1.52 -4.97
N LYS A 29 -11.37 1.42 -5.57
CA LYS A 29 -12.46 0.62 -5.02
C LYS A 29 -12.05 -0.86 -4.94
N ARG A 30 -12.36 -1.50 -3.80
CA ARG A 30 -12.12 -2.93 -3.60
C ARG A 30 -13.42 -3.66 -3.35
N PRO A 31 -13.68 -4.77 -4.07
CA PRO A 31 -14.80 -5.66 -3.74
C PRO A 31 -14.67 -6.23 -2.33
N PHE A 32 -15.79 -6.48 -1.66
CA PHE A 32 -15.79 -7.08 -0.31
C PHE A 32 -15.08 -8.45 -0.29
N ALA A 33 -15.30 -9.27 -1.33
CA ALA A 33 -14.61 -10.55 -1.49
C ALA A 33 -13.08 -10.40 -1.49
N GLU A 34 -12.55 -9.40 -2.20
CA GLU A 34 -11.11 -9.12 -2.24
C GLU A 34 -10.57 -8.73 -0.86
N VAL A 35 -11.32 -7.95 -0.07
CA VAL A 35 -10.94 -7.61 1.31
C VAL A 35 -10.89 -8.87 2.17
N CYS A 36 -11.87 -9.76 2.05
CA CYS A 36 -11.90 -11.02 2.80
C CYS A 36 -10.75 -11.96 2.41
N GLU A 37 -10.49 -12.14 1.13
CA GLU A 37 -9.42 -12.99 0.60
C GLU A 37 -8.04 -12.52 1.06
N ASN A 38 -7.83 -11.20 1.11
CA ASN A 38 -6.58 -10.58 1.51
C ASN A 38 -6.58 -10.04 2.95
N ILE A 39 -7.46 -10.54 3.82
CA ILE A 39 -7.61 -10.01 5.19
C ILE A 39 -6.30 -10.04 5.99
N ARG A 40 -5.44 -11.02 5.74
CA ARG A 40 -4.13 -11.17 6.40
C ARG A 40 -3.13 -10.09 6.04
N ASP A 41 -3.30 -9.43 4.89
CA ASP A 41 -2.45 -8.32 4.48
C ASP A 41 -2.73 -7.08 5.32
N PHE A 42 -3.95 -6.97 5.88
CA PHE A 42 -4.38 -5.78 6.61
C PHE A 42 -3.87 -5.74 8.05
N THR A 43 -3.46 -4.54 8.41
CA THR A 43 -3.16 -4.10 9.78
C THR A 43 -4.07 -2.93 10.11
N LEU A 44 -4.61 -2.88 11.31
CA LEU A 44 -5.52 -1.83 11.75
C LEU A 44 -5.08 -1.19 13.06
N ALA A 45 -5.56 0.03 13.29
CA ALA A 45 -5.43 0.73 14.55
C ALA A 45 -6.80 0.84 15.23
N GLU A 46 -6.80 0.63 16.53
CA GLU A 46 -7.95 0.77 17.41
C GLU A 46 -7.64 1.70 18.58
N SER A 47 -8.65 2.41 19.09
CA SER A 47 -8.53 3.12 20.36
C SER A 47 -8.42 2.14 21.53
N ASP A 48 -8.09 2.64 22.73
CA ASP A 48 -8.05 1.82 23.94
C ASP A 48 -9.43 1.23 24.28
N GLY A 49 -10.50 1.81 23.76
CA GLY A 49 -11.87 1.29 23.86
C GLY A 49 -12.28 0.34 22.71
N GLY A 50 -11.36 -0.11 21.86
CA GLY A 50 -11.64 -1.05 20.76
C GLY A 50 -12.34 -0.41 19.55
N VAL A 51 -12.35 0.92 19.45
CA VAL A 51 -12.95 1.61 18.31
C VAL A 51 -11.98 1.60 17.13
N PHE A 52 -12.43 1.08 15.97
CA PHE A 52 -11.66 1.07 14.73
C PHE A 52 -11.34 2.48 14.25
N LEU A 53 -10.07 2.80 14.07
CA LEU A 53 -9.54 4.12 13.70
C LEU A 53 -9.05 4.20 12.27
N GLY A 54 -8.55 3.10 11.71
CA GLY A 54 -7.99 3.05 10.38
C GLY A 54 -7.32 1.73 10.05
N CYS A 55 -6.91 1.57 8.81
CA CYS A 55 -6.22 0.37 8.33
C CYS A 55 -5.16 0.70 7.27
N GLY A 56 -4.36 -0.30 6.95
CA GLY A 56 -3.45 -0.34 5.83
C GLY A 56 -3.11 -1.79 5.51
N ALA A 57 -2.59 -2.07 4.33
CA ALA A 57 -2.24 -3.41 3.90
C ALA A 57 -0.79 -3.51 3.42
N LEU A 58 -0.14 -4.64 3.69
CA LEU A 58 1.15 -5.02 3.13
C LEU A 58 0.93 -6.09 2.08
N HIS A 59 1.11 -5.72 0.83
CA HIS A 59 1.00 -6.66 -0.29
C HIS A 59 2.38 -7.16 -0.72
N LEU A 60 2.56 -8.49 -0.74
CA LEU A 60 3.82 -9.10 -1.09
C LEU A 60 3.86 -9.42 -2.59
N TYR A 61 4.79 -8.83 -3.33
CA TYR A 61 5.08 -9.22 -4.71
C TYR A 61 6.00 -10.44 -4.75
N GLY A 62 6.85 -10.58 -3.77
CA GLY A 62 7.81 -11.66 -3.61
C GLY A 62 8.86 -11.33 -2.57
N PRO A 63 9.94 -12.11 -2.45
CA PRO A 63 11.01 -11.86 -1.47
C PRO A 63 11.79 -10.56 -1.75
N HIS A 64 11.63 -9.97 -2.92
CA HIS A 64 12.36 -8.79 -3.39
C HIS A 64 11.63 -7.47 -3.14
N LEU A 65 10.29 -7.49 -3.03
CA LEU A 65 9.47 -6.28 -2.96
C LEU A 65 8.12 -6.52 -2.30
N CYS A 66 7.69 -5.58 -1.48
CA CYS A 66 6.31 -5.46 -1.01
C CYS A 66 5.80 -4.03 -1.17
N GLU A 67 4.49 -3.87 -1.09
CA GLU A 67 3.81 -2.59 -1.22
C GLU A 67 2.93 -2.31 0.01
N VAL A 68 3.09 -1.11 0.57
CA VAL A 68 2.10 -0.53 1.49
C VAL A 68 0.99 0.09 0.67
N ARG A 69 -0.23 -0.40 0.83
CA ARG A 69 -1.40 0.07 0.10
C ARG A 69 -2.65 0.18 0.97
N SER A 70 -3.68 0.84 0.48
CA SER A 70 -4.96 1.02 1.20
C SER A 70 -4.78 1.61 2.61
N ILE A 71 -3.75 2.45 2.82
CA ILE A 71 -3.55 3.10 4.10
C ILE A 71 -4.54 4.25 4.25
N VAL A 72 -5.39 4.16 5.24
CA VAL A 72 -6.48 5.12 5.48
C VAL A 72 -6.82 5.19 6.97
N VAL A 73 -7.13 6.40 7.42
CA VAL A 73 -7.54 6.70 8.80
C VAL A 73 -8.86 7.46 8.74
N LYS A 74 -9.78 7.12 9.63
CA LYS A 74 -11.05 7.84 9.78
C LYS A 74 -10.80 9.34 10.01
N PRO A 75 -11.64 10.24 9.45
CA PRO A 75 -11.46 11.67 9.60
C PRO A 75 -11.29 12.11 11.05
N GLU A 76 -12.09 11.58 11.96
CA GLU A 76 -12.08 11.88 13.39
C GLU A 76 -10.81 11.37 14.12
N ALA A 77 -10.08 10.43 13.56
CA ALA A 77 -8.84 9.87 14.10
C ALA A 77 -7.57 10.49 13.47
N LYS A 78 -7.72 11.43 12.53
CA LYS A 78 -6.58 12.14 11.94
C LYS A 78 -5.82 12.94 13.02
N GLY A 79 -4.50 12.98 12.88
CA GLY A 79 -3.64 13.69 13.85
C GLY A 79 -3.35 12.92 15.14
N GLN A 80 -4.02 11.79 15.41
CA GLN A 80 -3.85 10.99 16.62
C GLN A 80 -2.76 9.90 16.51
N GLY A 81 -2.00 9.88 15.40
CA GLY A 81 -0.89 8.94 15.20
C GLY A 81 -1.28 7.59 14.61
N ALA A 82 -2.58 7.33 14.35
CA ALA A 82 -3.06 6.04 13.84
C ALA A 82 -2.39 5.63 12.52
N GLY A 83 -2.33 6.53 11.54
CA GLY A 83 -1.67 6.27 10.25
C GLY A 83 -0.18 5.97 10.40
N GLY A 84 0.51 6.66 11.30
CA GLY A 84 1.91 6.41 11.60
C GLY A 84 2.15 5.07 12.28
N GLY A 85 1.27 4.70 13.22
CA GLY A 85 1.32 3.40 13.90
C GLY A 85 1.11 2.25 12.93
N ILE A 86 0.10 2.34 12.06
CA ILE A 86 -0.16 1.35 11.01
C ILE A 86 1.05 1.22 10.08
N LEU A 87 1.58 2.33 9.57
CA LEU A 87 2.71 2.32 8.65
C LEU A 87 3.95 1.67 9.27
N LYS A 88 4.27 1.97 10.54
CA LYS A 88 5.38 1.35 11.26
C LYS A 88 5.20 -0.16 11.37
N ALA A 89 4.02 -0.63 11.75
CA ALA A 89 3.73 -2.06 11.86
C ALA A 89 3.87 -2.79 10.51
N LEU A 90 3.44 -2.17 9.39
CA LEU A 90 3.61 -2.74 8.05
C LEU A 90 5.09 -2.78 7.62
N ILE A 91 5.89 -1.77 8.00
CA ILE A 91 7.33 -1.77 7.75
C ILE A 91 8.02 -2.88 8.57
N GLU A 92 7.68 -3.03 9.85
CA GLU A 92 8.19 -4.09 10.72
C GLU A 92 7.81 -5.48 10.19
N GLU A 93 6.60 -5.64 9.67
CA GLU A 93 6.16 -6.89 9.02
C GLU A 93 6.99 -7.20 7.77
N ALA A 94 7.29 -6.20 6.92
CA ALA A 94 8.17 -6.37 5.78
C ALA A 94 9.59 -6.83 6.20
N GLU A 95 10.11 -6.23 7.27
CA GLU A 95 11.41 -6.59 7.84
C GLU A 95 11.41 -8.03 8.41
N MET A 96 10.33 -8.45 9.08
CA MET A 96 10.17 -9.84 9.55
C MET A 96 10.14 -10.86 8.40
N HIS A 97 9.61 -10.48 7.24
CA HIS A 97 9.66 -11.29 6.02
C HIS A 97 11.01 -11.22 5.30
N GLY A 98 11.99 -10.46 5.81
CA GLY A 98 13.29 -10.27 5.18
C GLY A 98 13.25 -9.38 3.93
N ILE A 99 12.14 -8.67 3.67
CA ILE A 99 11.98 -7.82 2.50
C ILE A 99 12.57 -6.45 2.79
N GLN A 100 13.59 -6.05 2.02
CA GLN A 100 14.30 -4.78 2.22
C GLN A 100 13.74 -3.64 1.37
N SER A 101 12.89 -3.93 0.40
CA SER A 101 12.32 -2.94 -0.52
C SER A 101 10.80 -2.85 -0.29
N VAL A 102 10.37 -1.72 0.23
CA VAL A 102 8.94 -1.41 0.44
C VAL A 102 8.57 -0.25 -0.46
N CYS A 103 7.61 -0.45 -1.36
CA CYS A 103 7.10 0.62 -2.21
C CYS A 103 5.70 1.06 -1.80
N LEU A 104 5.27 2.19 -2.33
CA LEU A 104 3.90 2.69 -2.26
C LEU A 104 3.65 3.72 -3.36
N PHE A 105 2.37 3.97 -3.63
CA PHE A 105 1.90 5.03 -4.52
C PHE A 105 0.96 5.94 -3.73
N THR A 106 1.19 7.26 -3.77
CA THR A 106 0.49 8.20 -2.88
C THR A 106 0.31 9.58 -3.49
N ARG A 107 -0.71 10.31 -3.02
CA ARG A 107 -0.90 11.75 -3.25
C ARG A 107 -0.42 12.62 -2.09
N ILE A 108 0.06 12.01 -1.02
CA ILE A 108 0.54 12.72 0.18
C ILE A 108 1.98 12.31 0.53
N PRO A 109 2.97 12.52 -0.38
CA PRO A 109 4.35 12.03 -0.19
C PRO A 109 4.99 12.54 1.09
N ASP A 110 4.67 13.76 1.53
CA ASP A 110 5.23 14.39 2.73
C ASP A 110 4.99 13.56 4.01
N PHE A 111 3.89 12.84 4.06
CA PHE A 111 3.62 11.94 5.18
C PHE A 111 4.66 10.81 5.26
N PHE A 112 5.12 10.31 4.12
CA PHE A 112 5.98 9.12 4.04
C PHE A 112 7.47 9.43 4.13
N PHE A 113 7.92 10.64 3.77
CA PHE A 113 9.34 11.02 3.87
C PHE A 113 9.92 10.78 5.28
N LYS A 114 9.17 11.11 6.33
CA LYS A 114 9.61 10.92 7.72
C LYS A 114 9.75 9.45 8.16
N TYR A 115 9.27 8.52 7.33
CA TYR A 115 9.44 7.07 7.54
C TYR A 115 10.51 6.45 6.63
N GLY A 116 11.35 7.29 6.01
CA GLY A 116 12.48 6.86 5.20
C GLY A 116 12.12 6.48 3.76
N PHE A 117 10.92 6.83 3.30
CA PHE A 117 10.57 6.72 1.88
C PHE A 117 11.18 7.87 1.09
N ARG A 118 11.52 7.60 -0.16
CA ARG A 118 11.95 8.60 -1.15
C ARG A 118 11.16 8.42 -2.44
N THR A 119 11.05 9.45 -3.23
CA THR A 119 10.37 9.39 -4.54
C THR A 119 11.13 8.52 -5.52
N VAL A 120 10.39 7.89 -6.41
CA VAL A 120 10.86 7.18 -7.60
C VAL A 120 10.38 7.98 -8.80
N GLU A 121 11.29 8.54 -9.59
CA GLU A 121 10.95 9.45 -10.69
C GLU A 121 10.25 8.71 -11.84
N ASP A 122 10.79 7.57 -12.24
CA ASP A 122 10.19 6.72 -13.26
C ASP A 122 9.44 5.55 -12.60
N LYS A 123 8.11 5.57 -12.68
CA LYS A 123 7.26 4.50 -12.13
C LYS A 123 7.59 3.12 -12.70
N ALA A 124 8.14 3.04 -13.93
CA ALA A 124 8.58 1.78 -14.53
C ALA A 124 9.73 1.11 -13.75
N GLU A 125 10.38 1.82 -12.82
CA GLU A 125 11.33 1.21 -11.89
C GLU A 125 10.68 0.26 -10.86
N LEU A 126 9.35 0.25 -10.79
CA LEU A 126 8.52 -0.65 -10.00
C LEU A 126 7.63 -1.50 -10.92
N PRO A 127 8.23 -2.35 -11.79
CA PRO A 127 7.50 -3.08 -12.83
C PRO A 127 6.45 -4.03 -12.27
N ASP A 128 6.67 -4.61 -11.09
CA ASP A 128 5.70 -5.47 -10.40
C ASP A 128 4.36 -4.76 -10.18
N LYS A 129 4.41 -3.52 -9.67
CA LYS A 129 3.23 -2.68 -9.45
C LYS A 129 2.55 -2.32 -10.77
N ILE A 130 3.32 -1.89 -11.76
CA ILE A 130 2.78 -1.52 -13.07
C ILE A 130 2.04 -2.71 -13.69
N PHE A 131 2.68 -3.87 -13.72
CA PHE A 131 2.12 -5.09 -14.31
C PHE A 131 0.86 -5.59 -13.58
N LYS A 132 0.92 -5.63 -12.24
CA LYS A 132 -0.17 -6.22 -11.44
C LYS A 132 -1.40 -5.32 -11.35
N ASP A 133 -1.21 -4.02 -11.16
CA ASP A 133 -2.30 -3.13 -10.79
C ASP A 133 -2.52 -1.99 -11.79
N CYS A 134 -1.44 -1.35 -12.29
CA CYS A 134 -1.60 -0.13 -13.06
C CYS A 134 -2.18 -0.37 -14.45
N GLN A 135 -1.85 -1.47 -15.10
CA GLN A 135 -2.37 -1.78 -16.45
C GLN A 135 -3.89 -1.91 -16.49
N SER A 136 -4.51 -2.37 -15.40
CA SER A 136 -5.97 -2.47 -15.26
C SER A 136 -6.60 -1.25 -14.58
N CYS A 137 -5.80 -0.26 -14.19
CA CYS A 137 -6.28 0.89 -13.45
C CYS A 137 -7.03 1.87 -14.38
N PRO A 138 -8.29 2.24 -14.07
CA PRO A 138 -9.05 3.19 -14.88
C PRO A 138 -8.45 4.60 -14.90
N ARG A 139 -7.48 4.88 -14.04
CA ARG A 139 -6.76 6.16 -13.96
C ARG A 139 -5.35 6.12 -14.54
N LEU A 140 -4.94 5.05 -15.21
CA LEU A 140 -3.58 4.87 -15.73
C LEU A 140 -3.05 6.13 -16.45
N HIS A 141 -3.80 6.68 -17.40
CA HIS A 141 -3.39 7.85 -18.20
C HIS A 141 -3.53 9.19 -17.48
N ARG A 142 -4.09 9.20 -16.28
CA ARG A 142 -4.30 10.41 -15.43
C ARG A 142 -3.84 10.18 -14.01
N CYS A 143 -2.85 9.29 -13.83
CA CYS A 143 -2.34 8.93 -12.51
C CYS A 143 -1.50 10.08 -11.94
N ASP A 144 -2.00 10.67 -10.87
CA ASP A 144 -1.40 11.75 -10.09
C ASP A 144 -0.68 11.27 -8.82
N GLU A 145 -0.57 9.97 -8.62
CA GLU A 145 0.16 9.41 -7.50
C GLU A 145 1.66 9.48 -7.71
N VAL A 146 2.37 9.79 -6.63
CA VAL A 146 3.83 9.75 -6.56
C VAL A 146 4.25 8.34 -6.14
N ALA A 147 5.12 7.71 -6.94
CA ALA A 147 5.74 6.45 -6.59
C ALA A 147 6.85 6.70 -5.56
N MET A 148 6.88 5.91 -4.50
CA MET A 148 7.89 6.01 -3.46
C MET A 148 8.43 4.64 -3.08
N VAL A 149 9.69 4.61 -2.60
CA VAL A 149 10.34 3.40 -2.11
C VAL A 149 11.11 3.70 -0.82
N ARG A 150 11.04 2.77 0.12
CA ARG A 150 11.93 2.66 1.28
C ARG A 150 12.91 1.52 1.02
N GLY A 151 14.18 1.73 1.28
CA GLY A 151 15.24 0.79 0.95
C GLY A 151 15.73 0.94 -0.49
N ARG A 152 16.35 -0.11 -1.03
CA ARG A 152 16.90 -0.11 -2.39
C ARG A 152 15.85 -0.63 -3.37
N LEU A 153 15.87 -0.09 -4.58
CA LEU A 153 15.10 -0.70 -5.67
C LEU A 153 15.62 -2.12 -5.93
N PRO A 154 14.72 -3.12 -6.00
CA PRO A 154 15.11 -4.50 -6.17
C PRO A 154 15.75 -4.73 -7.56
N ARG A 155 16.70 -5.67 -7.64
CA ARG A 155 17.31 -6.06 -8.93
C ARG A 155 16.42 -6.99 -9.75
N MET A 156 15.48 -7.66 -9.09
CA MET A 156 14.53 -8.62 -9.68
C MET A 156 13.11 -8.08 -9.59
N SER A 157 12.26 -8.55 -10.44
CA SER A 157 10.80 -8.42 -10.39
C SER A 157 10.14 -9.77 -10.63
N ILE A 158 8.82 -9.85 -10.51
CA ILE A 158 8.05 -11.05 -10.90
C ILE A 158 8.16 -11.35 -12.39
N LEU A 159 8.58 -10.38 -13.21
CA LEU A 159 8.75 -10.51 -14.68
C LEU A 159 10.20 -10.86 -15.06
N GLY A 160 11.11 -11.05 -14.10
CA GLY A 160 12.52 -11.30 -14.36
C GLY A 160 13.45 -10.20 -13.87
N PRO A 161 14.64 -10.04 -14.42
CA PRO A 161 15.55 -8.94 -14.08
C PRO A 161 14.87 -7.58 -14.28
N ARG A 162 15.04 -6.66 -13.30
CA ARG A 162 14.30 -5.39 -13.28
C ARG A 162 14.43 -4.58 -14.58
N HIS A 163 15.61 -4.50 -15.16
CA HIS A 163 15.83 -3.69 -16.37
C HIS A 163 15.02 -4.21 -17.56
N GLU A 164 14.93 -5.53 -17.74
CA GLU A 164 14.10 -6.16 -18.78
C GLU A 164 12.60 -5.94 -18.49
N ALA A 165 12.21 -6.11 -17.25
CA ALA A 165 10.84 -5.88 -16.80
C ALA A 165 10.39 -4.40 -16.97
N GLN A 166 11.29 -3.44 -16.78
CA GLN A 166 11.03 -2.03 -17.05
C GLN A 166 10.72 -1.76 -18.52
N GLU A 167 11.46 -2.37 -19.43
CA GLU A 167 11.21 -2.24 -20.87
C GLU A 167 9.86 -2.83 -21.25
N LEU A 168 9.52 -4.00 -20.71
CA LEU A 168 8.22 -4.63 -20.95
C LEU A 168 7.05 -3.75 -20.51
N VAL A 169 7.12 -3.15 -19.32
CA VAL A 169 6.00 -2.32 -18.82
C VAL A 169 5.92 -0.95 -19.50
N ARG A 170 7.02 -0.43 -20.07
CA ARG A 170 7.00 0.79 -20.89
C ARG A 170 6.35 0.56 -22.26
N LEU A 171 6.49 -0.64 -22.82
CA LEU A 171 5.92 -0.97 -24.14
C LEU A 171 4.41 -1.29 -24.05
N SER A 172 3.89 -1.58 -22.87
CA SER A 172 2.49 -1.98 -22.64
C SER A 172 1.60 -0.82 -22.12
N GLY A 173 2.13 0.41 -22.01
CA GLY A 173 1.46 1.59 -21.49
C GLY A 173 0.98 2.61 -22.53
#